data_fbc371b55e8c4e7932cd24264c76d76f
#
_entry.id   fbc371b55e8c4e7932cd24264c76d76f
#
_cell.length_a   1.000
_cell.length_b   1.000
_cell.length_c   1.000
_cell.angle_alpha   90.00
_cell.angle_beta   90.00
_cell.angle_gamma   90.00
#
_symmetry.space_group_name_H-M   'P 1'
#
loop_
_entity.id
_entity.type
_entity.pdbx_description
1 polymer ?
#
loop_
_entity_poly.entity_id
_entity_poly.type
_entity_poly.pdbx_seq_one_letter_code
_entity_poly.pdbx_strand_id
1 'polypeptide(L)'
;MVNKRDTQYLLLTPGPLSTTRTVREAMMQEYSTWDVDYNGIVQSIRSRLVRLAVCDDVNLDAHTAVLMPGSGTFAVESVVGSVIPPDGKLLVLNN
;
A
#
# COMPACT_ATOMS: atom_id res chain seq x y z
N MET A 1 8.10 33.33 -21.39
CA MET A 1 7.02 32.38 -21.04
C MET A 1 7.44 31.02 -21.57
N VAL A 2 7.84 30.11 -20.68
CA VAL A 2 8.20 28.73 -21.06
C VAL A 2 6.90 28.00 -21.39
N ASN A 3 6.77 27.57 -22.63
CA ASN A 3 5.64 26.77 -23.08
C ASN A 3 5.68 25.44 -22.34
N LYS A 4 4.83 25.29 -21.34
CA LYS A 4 4.67 24.06 -20.56
C LYS A 4 4.15 23.01 -21.53
N ARG A 5 5.03 22.16 -22.03
CA ARG A 5 4.64 21.05 -22.89
C ARG A 5 3.67 20.18 -22.11
N ASP A 6 2.48 20.01 -22.61
CA ASP A 6 1.43 19.09 -22.10
C ASP A 6 1.83 17.61 -22.38
N THR A 7 3.09 17.27 -22.21
CA THR A 7 3.56 15.89 -22.28
C THR A 7 3.37 15.27 -20.91
N GLN A 8 2.27 14.61 -20.73
CA GLN A 8 2.06 13.77 -19.57
C GLN A 8 2.99 12.54 -19.70
N TYR A 9 4.06 12.52 -18.91
CA TYR A 9 4.95 11.37 -18.85
C TYR A 9 4.22 10.18 -18.25
N LEU A 10 4.34 9.01 -18.89
CA LEU A 10 3.92 7.74 -18.32
C LEU A 10 5.08 7.16 -17.51
N LEU A 11 4.93 7.14 -16.21
CA LEU A 11 5.92 6.57 -15.29
C LEU A 11 5.61 5.10 -15.07
N LEU A 12 6.52 4.22 -15.47
CA LEU A 12 6.44 2.77 -15.32
C LEU A 12 7.49 2.25 -14.31
N THR A 13 7.82 3.08 -13.33
CA THR A 13 8.80 2.77 -12.29
C THR A 13 8.12 2.10 -11.09
N PRO A 14 8.87 1.41 -10.21
CA PRO A 14 8.31 0.88 -8.95
C PRO A 14 7.69 1.96 -8.05
N GLY A 15 8.19 3.18 -8.17
CA GLY A 15 7.67 4.36 -7.51
C GLY A 15 8.59 5.57 -7.74
N PRO A 16 8.02 6.71 -8.07
CA PRO A 16 6.62 6.99 -8.39
C PRO A 16 6.17 6.36 -9.71
N LEU A 17 4.89 6.03 -9.83
CA LEU A 17 4.29 5.49 -11.05
C LEU A 17 3.06 6.31 -11.47
N SER A 18 2.73 6.22 -12.76
CA SER A 18 1.51 6.85 -13.28
C SER A 18 0.29 6.04 -12.87
N THR A 19 -0.69 6.71 -12.28
CA THR A 19 -2.00 6.14 -11.96
C THR A 19 -3.05 6.58 -12.99
N THR A 20 -4.18 5.89 -13.02
CA THR A 20 -5.31 6.28 -13.86
C THR A 20 -5.88 7.64 -13.44
N ARG A 21 -6.61 8.28 -14.35
CA ARG A 21 -7.27 9.56 -14.06
C ARG A 21 -8.24 9.42 -12.89
N THR A 22 -9.01 8.35 -12.84
CA THR A 22 -9.98 8.08 -11.76
C THR A 22 -9.32 7.97 -10.39
N VAL A 23 -8.13 7.34 -10.30
CA VAL A 23 -7.36 7.28 -9.04
C VAL A 23 -6.90 8.67 -8.63
N ARG A 24 -6.38 9.48 -9.58
CA ARG A 24 -5.94 10.85 -9.27
C ARG A 24 -7.10 11.76 -8.84
N GLU A 25 -8.25 11.63 -9.49
CA GLU A 25 -9.46 12.38 -9.12
C GLU A 25 -9.95 11.99 -7.71
N ALA A 26 -9.93 10.71 -7.36
CA ALA A 26 -10.27 10.25 -6.01
C ALA A 26 -9.32 10.81 -4.92
N MET A 27 -8.05 11.03 -5.25
CA MET A 27 -7.06 11.63 -4.34
C MET A 27 -7.29 13.13 -4.10
N MET A 28 -8.12 13.81 -4.91
CA MET A 28 -8.46 15.21 -4.69
C MET A 28 -9.51 15.44 -3.60
N GLN A 29 -10.15 14.36 -3.14
CA GLN A 29 -11.11 14.42 -2.05
C GLN A 29 -10.39 14.49 -0.71
N GLU A 30 -10.74 15.49 0.11
CA GLU A 30 -10.26 15.61 1.47
C GLU A 30 -11.20 14.86 2.43
N TYR A 31 -10.60 14.14 3.37
CA TYR A 31 -11.32 13.39 4.40
C TYR A 31 -10.75 13.69 5.78
N SER A 32 -11.60 13.66 6.77
CA SER A 32 -11.19 13.63 8.17
C SER A 32 -11.15 12.18 8.69
N THR A 33 -10.26 11.89 9.61
CA THR A 33 -10.20 10.57 10.28
C THR A 33 -11.46 10.24 11.09
N TRP A 34 -12.31 11.24 11.32
CA TRP A 34 -13.61 11.10 12.01
C TRP A 34 -14.79 10.87 11.05
N ASP A 35 -14.56 11.01 9.74
CA ASP A 35 -15.62 10.80 8.75
C ASP A 35 -16.00 9.33 8.66
N VAL A 36 -17.29 9.06 8.67
CA VAL A 36 -17.84 7.71 8.50
C VAL A 36 -17.46 7.13 7.14
N ASP A 37 -17.50 7.95 6.09
CA ASP A 37 -17.14 7.55 4.73
C ASP A 37 -15.66 7.17 4.64
N TYR A 38 -14.77 7.98 5.24
CA TYR A 38 -13.34 7.64 5.32
C TYR A 38 -13.10 6.31 6.04
N ASN A 39 -13.73 6.13 7.19
CA ASN A 39 -13.64 4.89 7.96
C ASN A 39 -14.17 3.70 7.15
N GLY A 40 -15.24 3.87 6.39
CA GLY A 40 -15.78 2.87 5.47
C GLY A 40 -14.80 2.47 4.39
N ILE A 41 -14.10 3.44 3.78
CA ILE A 41 -13.05 3.21 2.79
C ILE A 41 -11.89 2.41 3.40
N VAL A 42 -11.41 2.82 4.57
CA VAL A 42 -10.31 2.14 5.27
C VAL A 42 -10.68 0.69 5.59
N GLN A 43 -11.88 0.43 6.12
CA GLN A 43 -12.34 -0.93 6.40
C GLN A 43 -12.48 -1.78 5.13
N SER A 44 -12.97 -1.20 4.04
CA SER A 44 -13.06 -1.88 2.75
C SER A 44 -11.67 -2.28 2.24
N ILE A 45 -10.68 -1.38 2.32
CA ILE A 45 -9.29 -1.68 1.94
C ILE A 45 -8.74 -2.81 2.79
N ARG A 46 -8.87 -2.74 4.11
CA ARG A 46 -8.39 -3.77 5.05
C ARG A 46 -8.99 -5.14 4.74
N SER A 47 -10.30 -5.21 4.54
CA SER A 47 -10.99 -6.47 4.22
C SER A 47 -10.52 -7.07 2.88
N ARG A 48 -10.28 -6.22 1.88
CA ARG A 48 -9.74 -6.67 0.58
C ARG A 48 -8.32 -7.21 0.70
N LEU A 49 -7.47 -6.55 1.49
CA LEU A 49 -6.09 -7.00 1.72
C LEU A 49 -6.05 -8.34 2.46
N VAL A 50 -6.88 -8.53 3.47
CA VAL A 50 -6.99 -9.82 4.17
C VAL A 50 -7.40 -10.92 3.20
N ARG A 51 -8.43 -10.72 2.38
CA ARG A 51 -8.87 -11.70 1.37
C ARG A 51 -7.80 -12.00 0.32
N LEU A 52 -6.98 -11.03 -0.01
CA LEU A 52 -5.87 -11.24 -0.96
C LEU A 52 -4.73 -12.07 -0.37
N ALA A 53 -4.47 -11.92 0.94
CA ALA A 53 -3.39 -12.59 1.64
C ALA A 53 -3.76 -14.00 2.15
N VAL A 54 -5.02 -14.23 2.48
CA VAL A 54 -5.53 -15.48 3.03
C VAL A 54 -6.21 -16.27 1.91
N CYS A 55 -5.62 -17.42 1.55
CA CYS A 55 -6.13 -18.23 0.45
C CYS A 55 -7.42 -19.01 0.78
N ASP A 56 -7.74 -19.16 2.06
CA ASP A 56 -8.90 -19.92 2.53
C ASP A 56 -9.91 -19.01 3.22
N ASP A 57 -11.15 -19.02 2.78
CA ASP A 57 -12.24 -18.23 3.39
C ASP A 57 -12.55 -18.61 4.85
N VAL A 58 -12.04 -19.75 5.31
CA VAL A 58 -12.34 -20.32 6.65
C VAL A 58 -11.68 -19.56 7.79
N ASN A 59 -10.60 -18.81 7.54
CA ASN A 59 -9.82 -18.12 8.58
C ASN A 59 -9.73 -16.61 8.41
N LEU A 60 -10.62 -15.99 7.65
CA LEU A 60 -10.58 -14.55 7.42
C LEU A 60 -10.68 -13.74 8.71
N ASP A 61 -11.51 -14.19 9.66
CA ASP A 61 -11.72 -13.51 10.94
C ASP A 61 -10.52 -13.61 11.90
N ALA A 62 -9.61 -14.56 11.66
CA ALA A 62 -8.37 -14.69 12.43
C ALA A 62 -7.27 -13.72 11.97
N HIS A 63 -7.49 -13.00 10.87
CA HIS A 63 -6.49 -12.12 10.26
C HIS A 63 -6.98 -10.67 10.18
N THR A 64 -6.05 -9.76 10.26
CA THR A 64 -6.34 -8.33 10.06
C THR A 64 -5.24 -7.67 9.25
N ALA A 65 -5.58 -6.59 8.56
CA ALA A 65 -4.61 -5.75 7.86
C ALA A 65 -4.40 -4.46 8.65
N VAL A 66 -3.16 -4.09 8.85
CA VAL A 66 -2.76 -2.81 9.44
C VAL A 66 -2.13 -1.97 8.34
N LEU A 67 -2.68 -0.78 8.09
CA LEU A 67 -2.17 0.16 7.10
C LEU A 67 -1.18 1.10 7.76
N MET A 68 0.08 1.03 7.33
CA MET A 68 1.15 1.90 7.82
C MET A 68 1.75 2.67 6.65
N PRO A 69 1.74 4.02 6.69
CA PRO A 69 2.39 4.82 5.66
C PRO A 69 3.91 4.67 5.75
N GLY A 70 4.56 4.51 4.61
CA GLY A 70 6.01 4.39 4.56
C GLY A 70 6.54 4.10 3.17
N SER A 71 7.87 4.13 3.03
CA SER A 71 8.56 3.76 1.80
C SER A 71 8.59 2.25 1.60
N GLY A 72 8.93 1.79 0.39
CA GLY A 72 9.20 0.37 0.12
C GLY A 72 10.34 -0.18 1.01
N THR A 73 11.36 0.62 1.28
CA THR A 73 12.47 0.27 2.20
C THR A 73 11.93 0.03 3.62
N PHE A 74 11.06 0.91 4.10
CA PHE A 74 10.39 0.73 5.39
C PHE A 74 9.57 -0.57 5.44
N ALA A 75 8.86 -0.89 4.36
CA ALA A 75 8.07 -2.12 4.28
C ALA A 75 8.96 -3.37 4.38
N VAL A 76 10.09 -3.41 3.68
CA VAL A 76 11.06 -4.51 3.75
C VAL A 76 11.62 -4.66 5.17
N GLU A 77 12.04 -3.55 5.78
CA GLU A 77 12.57 -3.53 7.14
C GLU A 77 11.53 -4.01 8.17
N SER A 78 10.27 -3.56 8.03
CA SER A 78 9.16 -3.99 8.88
C SER A 78 8.89 -5.48 8.78
N VAL A 79 8.91 -6.05 7.55
CA VAL A 79 8.71 -7.49 7.35
C VAL A 79 9.86 -8.28 7.96
N VAL A 80 11.10 -7.92 7.64
CA VAL A 80 12.30 -8.61 8.15
C VAL A 80 12.30 -8.59 9.69
N GLY A 81 12.07 -7.42 10.30
CA GLY A 81 12.05 -7.29 11.76
C GLY A 81 10.87 -7.99 12.45
N SER A 82 9.78 -8.27 11.71
CA SER A 82 8.58 -8.91 12.28
C SER A 82 8.60 -10.43 12.16
N VAL A 83 9.23 -11.00 11.09
CA VAL A 83 9.11 -12.43 10.79
C VAL A 83 10.37 -13.24 11.17
N ILE A 84 11.51 -12.58 11.37
CA ILE A 84 12.73 -13.26 11.74
C ILE A 84 12.86 -13.30 13.26
N PRO A 85 12.91 -14.49 13.87
CA PRO A 85 13.11 -14.60 15.31
C PRO A 85 14.56 -14.17 15.70
N PRO A 86 14.82 -13.88 16.99
CA PRO A 86 16.12 -13.36 17.45
C PRO A 86 17.32 -14.24 17.09
N ASP A 87 17.12 -15.56 16.96
CA ASP A 87 18.12 -16.55 16.56
C ASP A 87 17.98 -17.01 15.09
N GLY A 88 17.13 -16.32 14.34
CA GLY A 88 16.86 -16.61 12.94
C GLY A 88 18.04 -16.26 12.02
N LYS A 89 18.00 -16.82 10.81
CA LYS A 89 19.00 -16.56 9.76
C LYS A 89 18.30 -15.96 8.54
N LEU A 90 18.88 -14.92 7.99
CA LEU A 90 18.43 -14.26 6.76
C LEU A 90 19.47 -14.49 5.67
N LEU A 91 19.06 -15.06 4.54
CA LEU A 91 19.88 -15.10 3.33
C LEU A 91 19.59 -13.89 2.46
N VAL A 92 20.59 -13.09 2.21
CA VAL A 92 20.51 -11.93 1.30
C VAL A 92 21.28 -12.25 0.02
N LEU A 93 20.60 -12.23 -1.11
CA LEU A 93 21.21 -12.30 -2.44
C LEU A 93 21.48 -10.87 -2.92
N ASN A 94 22.76 -10.54 -3.04
CA ASN A 94 23.20 -9.23 -3.51
C ASN A 94 23.88 -9.40 -4.87
N ASN A 95 23.37 -8.68 -5.89
CA ASN A 95 23.91 -8.67 -7.25
C ASN A 95 24.46 -7.29 -7.64
#